data_b1b1a8cf00b84d11305a1bbef6d1f855
#
_entry.id   b1b1a8cf00b84d11305a1bbef6d1f855
#
_cell.length_a   1.000
_cell.length_b   1.000
_cell.length_c   1.000
_cell.angle_alpha   90.00
_cell.angle_beta   90.00
_cell.angle_gamma   90.00
#
_symmetry.space_group_name_H-M   'P 1'
#
loop_
_entity.id
_entity.type
_entity.pdbx_description
1 polymer ?
#
loop_
_entity_poly.entity_id
_entity_poly.type
_entity_poly.pdbx_seq_one_letter_code
_entity_poly.pdbx_strand_id
1 'polypeptide(L)'
;MTTTATRPPTFFFSTTNPNNPHAMARAQARRATYKTWVGAMPSLDADINTTALSLVAAWSLPEGHIKSGLRAIHRLESLPKVKAIQDTHCLLDIESLIAIDQPMSALTALTDETLDFIDTLLADFFTPSKPNQAFPTRSQIRRKVRDICKTLDDSIAYRDTRPKDTYRFSSNGTSAWLELQVEEDTGMKLDAFIHQTAAKEDITVAEAVIKLLSGEIQPPATVVLHTYQACDIEDAPTFIEGFGWRAEPMPHDKMRDLTEEIKEADGYQPGIIMRKLVEGRDGTCRVGGCGEPAFLSQLDHRHNWAEGGPTHPKNLVFACRSWW
;
A
#
# COMPACT_ATOMS: atom_id res chain seq x y z
N MET A 1 50.62 -12.57 -0.65
CA MET A 1 49.31 -12.52 0.01
C MET A 1 48.51 -11.42 -0.71
N THR A 2 47.66 -11.81 -1.66
CA THR A 2 46.84 -10.89 -2.44
C THR A 2 45.57 -10.62 -1.64
N THR A 3 45.47 -9.42 -1.08
CA THR A 3 44.30 -8.93 -0.39
C THR A 3 43.19 -8.70 -1.45
N THR A 4 42.25 -9.62 -1.52
CA THR A 4 41.02 -9.47 -2.30
C THR A 4 40.22 -8.33 -1.64
N ALA A 5 40.26 -7.15 -2.25
CA ALA A 5 39.38 -6.05 -1.86
C ALA A 5 37.93 -6.51 -2.07
N THR A 6 37.24 -6.81 -0.98
CA THR A 6 35.82 -7.08 -0.97
C THR A 6 35.08 -5.83 -1.45
N ARG A 7 34.55 -5.87 -2.68
CA ARG A 7 33.70 -4.82 -3.22
C ARG A 7 32.52 -4.63 -2.26
N PRO A 8 32.20 -3.40 -1.82
CA PRO A 8 31.08 -3.20 -0.92
C PRO A 8 29.80 -3.80 -1.53
N PRO A 9 28.91 -4.37 -0.73
CA PRO A 9 27.69 -5.00 -1.25
C PRO A 9 26.89 -3.97 -2.05
N THR A 10 26.70 -4.24 -3.32
CA THR A 10 25.89 -3.38 -4.19
C THR A 10 24.43 -3.65 -3.88
N PHE A 11 23.72 -2.69 -3.30
CA PHE A 11 22.30 -2.79 -3.04
C PHE A 11 21.52 -2.62 -4.35
N PHE A 12 20.55 -3.50 -4.59
CA PHE A 12 19.71 -3.45 -5.79
C PHE A 12 18.36 -4.12 -5.52
N PHE A 13 17.38 -3.75 -6.29
CA PHE A 13 16.08 -4.44 -6.29
C PHE A 13 16.12 -5.71 -7.12
N SER A 14 15.34 -6.71 -6.73
CA SER A 14 15.21 -7.99 -7.46
C SER A 14 14.85 -7.79 -8.94
N THR A 15 14.09 -6.73 -9.26
CA THR A 15 13.69 -6.35 -10.63
C THR A 15 14.82 -5.78 -11.49
N THR A 16 15.97 -5.50 -10.89
CA THR A 16 17.19 -5.02 -11.56
C THR A 16 18.41 -5.86 -11.19
N ASN A 17 18.20 -7.07 -10.71
CA ASN A 17 19.29 -7.98 -10.35
C ASN A 17 20.13 -8.32 -11.58
N PRO A 18 21.41 -7.91 -11.64
CA PRO A 18 22.27 -8.11 -12.80
C PRO A 18 22.60 -9.58 -13.08
N ASN A 19 22.45 -10.44 -12.07
CA ASN A 19 22.69 -11.88 -12.18
C ASN A 19 21.45 -12.68 -12.58
N ASN A 20 20.29 -12.01 -12.76
CA ASN A 20 19.05 -12.65 -13.19
C ASN A 20 18.68 -12.20 -14.62
N PRO A 21 18.81 -13.07 -15.65
CA PRO A 21 18.55 -12.71 -17.04
C PRO A 21 17.10 -12.28 -17.28
N HIS A 22 16.13 -12.85 -16.55
CA HIS A 22 14.73 -12.46 -16.67
C HIS A 22 14.47 -11.05 -16.09
N ALA A 23 15.11 -10.71 -14.97
CA ALA A 23 15.03 -9.37 -14.40
C ALA A 23 15.63 -8.34 -15.37
N MET A 24 16.78 -8.64 -15.97
CA MET A 24 17.43 -7.76 -16.93
C MET A 24 16.63 -7.58 -18.22
N ALA A 25 16.06 -8.64 -18.78
CA ALA A 25 15.17 -8.55 -19.95
C ALA A 25 13.94 -7.67 -19.65
N ARG A 26 13.30 -7.84 -18.48
CA ARG A 26 12.17 -7.01 -18.06
C ARG A 26 12.59 -5.55 -17.82
N ALA A 27 13.77 -5.29 -17.26
CA ALA A 27 14.30 -3.94 -17.09
C ALA A 27 14.53 -3.24 -18.44
N GLN A 28 15.04 -3.96 -19.44
CA GLN A 28 15.20 -3.43 -20.82
C GLN A 28 13.84 -3.09 -21.46
N ALA A 29 12.85 -3.96 -21.32
CA ALA A 29 11.50 -3.73 -21.83
C ALA A 29 10.86 -2.50 -21.15
N ARG A 30 10.97 -2.36 -19.81
CA ARG A 30 10.50 -1.16 -19.10
C ARG A 30 11.18 0.10 -19.61
N ARG A 31 12.48 0.07 -19.83
CA ARG A 31 13.24 1.20 -20.37
C ARG A 31 12.76 1.60 -21.76
N ALA A 32 12.52 0.63 -22.64
CA ALA A 32 12.00 0.89 -23.97
C ALA A 32 10.60 1.53 -23.90
N THR A 33 9.71 0.96 -23.11
CA THR A 33 8.36 1.49 -22.88
C THR A 33 8.43 2.92 -22.32
N TYR A 34 9.22 3.15 -21.28
CA TYR A 34 9.37 4.49 -20.68
C TYR A 34 9.83 5.53 -21.71
N LYS A 35 10.85 5.20 -22.53
CA LYS A 35 11.32 6.09 -23.61
C LYS A 35 10.23 6.39 -24.64
N THR A 36 9.38 5.42 -24.97
CA THR A 36 8.24 5.63 -25.88
C THR A 36 7.28 6.65 -25.31
N TRP A 37 6.94 6.54 -24.02
CA TRP A 37 6.05 7.47 -23.34
C TRP A 37 6.66 8.88 -23.23
N VAL A 38 7.93 8.99 -22.87
CA VAL A 38 8.65 10.28 -22.82
C VAL A 38 8.70 10.93 -24.20
N GLY A 39 8.98 10.14 -25.26
CA GLY A 39 9.00 10.63 -26.63
C GLY A 39 7.64 11.07 -27.19
N ALA A 40 6.56 10.65 -26.56
CA ALA A 40 5.19 11.03 -26.93
C ALA A 40 4.65 12.23 -26.12
N MET A 41 5.45 12.79 -25.20
CA MET A 41 5.05 13.97 -24.44
C MET A 41 4.78 15.14 -25.38
N PRO A 42 3.63 15.81 -25.26
CA PRO A 42 3.34 17.01 -26.04
C PRO A 42 4.28 18.16 -25.66
N SER A 43 4.48 19.09 -26.58
CA SER A 43 5.13 20.36 -26.25
C SER A 43 4.28 21.13 -25.19
N LEU A 44 4.91 22.07 -24.48
CA LEU A 44 4.25 22.83 -23.41
C LEU A 44 2.97 23.55 -23.86
N ASP A 45 2.88 23.90 -25.16
CA ASP A 45 1.74 24.61 -25.76
C ASP A 45 0.69 23.66 -26.33
N ALA A 46 0.90 22.34 -26.34
CA ALA A 46 -0.01 21.40 -26.95
C ALA A 46 -0.95 20.73 -25.90
N ASP A 47 -2.22 20.57 -26.29
CA ASP A 47 -3.20 19.92 -25.44
C ASP A 47 -2.95 18.42 -25.32
N ILE A 48 -2.87 17.96 -24.10
CA ILE A 48 -2.70 16.55 -23.73
C ILE A 48 -3.83 15.66 -24.27
N ASN A 49 -5.04 16.21 -24.37
CA ASN A 49 -6.20 15.46 -24.87
C ASN A 49 -6.07 15.18 -26.37
N THR A 50 -5.66 16.17 -27.13
CA THR A 50 -5.41 16.02 -28.59
C THR A 50 -4.27 15.02 -28.84
N THR A 51 -3.20 15.12 -28.07
CA THR A 51 -2.08 14.17 -28.16
C THR A 51 -2.55 12.75 -27.83
N ALA A 52 -3.31 12.56 -26.74
CA ALA A 52 -3.79 11.25 -26.35
C ALA A 52 -4.67 10.63 -27.44
N LEU A 53 -5.60 11.39 -28.04
CA LEU A 53 -6.45 10.93 -29.13
C LEU A 53 -5.66 10.45 -30.35
N SER A 54 -4.59 11.16 -30.71
CA SER A 54 -3.74 10.77 -31.85
C SER A 54 -2.99 9.45 -31.62
N LEU A 55 -2.75 9.08 -30.36
CA LEU A 55 -2.02 7.87 -29.99
C LEU A 55 -2.91 6.63 -29.82
N VAL A 56 -4.24 6.80 -29.67
CA VAL A 56 -5.17 5.68 -29.41
C VAL A 56 -5.03 4.56 -30.44
N ALA A 57 -5.07 4.91 -31.73
CA ALA A 57 -4.98 3.93 -32.81
C ALA A 57 -3.59 3.31 -32.91
N ALA A 58 -2.54 4.13 -32.76
CA ALA A 58 -1.15 3.68 -32.90
C ALA A 58 -0.70 2.76 -31.74
N TRP A 59 -1.20 3.01 -30.52
CA TRP A 59 -0.81 2.26 -29.33
C TRP A 59 -1.80 1.16 -28.93
N SER A 60 -2.99 1.15 -29.54
CA SER A 60 -4.09 0.23 -29.15
C SER A 60 -4.40 0.28 -27.64
N LEU A 61 -4.33 1.47 -27.08
CA LEU A 61 -4.62 1.73 -25.66
C LEU A 61 -5.83 2.66 -25.53
N PRO A 62 -6.64 2.50 -24.47
CA PRO A 62 -7.75 3.41 -24.18
C PRO A 62 -7.24 4.85 -23.98
N GLU A 63 -7.99 5.83 -24.51
CA GLU A 63 -7.68 7.25 -24.39
C GLU A 63 -7.41 7.68 -22.94
N GLY A 64 -8.27 7.26 -22.00
CA GLY A 64 -8.12 7.58 -20.57
C GLY A 64 -6.82 7.04 -19.96
N HIS A 65 -6.37 5.87 -20.43
CA HIS A 65 -5.08 5.31 -19.99
C HIS A 65 -3.92 6.14 -20.54
N ILE A 66 -3.97 6.53 -21.81
CA ILE A 66 -2.93 7.38 -22.41
C ILE A 66 -2.85 8.74 -21.70
N LYS A 67 -3.99 9.38 -21.44
CA LYS A 67 -4.05 10.64 -20.67
C LYS A 67 -3.41 10.49 -19.28
N SER A 68 -3.74 9.42 -18.57
CA SER A 68 -3.19 9.15 -17.23
C SER A 68 -1.68 8.94 -17.30
N GLY A 69 -1.19 8.21 -18.29
CA GLY A 69 0.24 7.97 -18.48
C GLY A 69 1.02 9.24 -18.82
N LEU A 70 0.51 10.07 -19.74
CA LEU A 70 1.14 11.35 -20.09
C LEU A 70 1.18 12.30 -18.89
N ARG A 71 0.10 12.39 -18.07
CA ARG A 71 0.11 13.17 -16.84
C ARG A 71 1.13 12.65 -15.83
N ALA A 72 1.25 11.33 -15.70
CA ALA A 72 2.21 10.72 -14.78
C ALA A 72 3.66 11.00 -15.19
N ILE A 73 3.97 10.98 -16.50
CA ILE A 73 5.27 11.42 -17.01
C ILE A 73 5.51 12.90 -16.73
N HIS A 74 4.50 13.76 -16.96
CA HIS A 74 4.61 15.18 -16.64
C HIS A 74 4.82 15.42 -15.15
N ARG A 75 4.11 14.70 -14.29
CA ARG A 75 4.28 14.75 -12.83
C ARG A 75 5.71 14.44 -12.40
N LEU A 76 6.37 13.50 -13.08
CA LEU A 76 7.73 13.11 -12.76
C LEU A 76 8.73 14.28 -12.91
N GLU A 77 8.45 15.26 -13.79
CA GLU A 77 9.28 16.47 -13.92
C GLU A 77 9.26 17.33 -12.64
N SER A 78 8.20 17.28 -11.86
CA SER A 78 8.11 17.96 -10.56
C SER A 78 8.69 17.15 -9.38
N LEU A 79 9.28 15.96 -9.65
CA LEU A 79 9.89 15.08 -8.67
C LEU A 79 11.34 14.74 -9.09
N PRO A 80 12.28 15.69 -9.02
CA PRO A 80 13.61 15.54 -9.63
C PRO A 80 14.44 14.39 -9.05
N LYS A 81 14.31 14.05 -7.76
CA LYS A 81 15.03 12.94 -7.11
C LYS A 81 14.51 11.59 -7.62
N VAL A 82 13.19 11.42 -7.64
CA VAL A 82 12.54 10.22 -8.22
C VAL A 82 12.82 10.11 -9.72
N LYS A 83 12.79 11.24 -10.44
CA LYS A 83 13.12 11.30 -11.87
C LYS A 83 14.55 10.83 -12.13
N ALA A 84 15.53 11.27 -11.36
CA ALA A 84 16.92 10.85 -11.48
C ALA A 84 17.08 9.32 -11.28
N ILE A 85 16.36 8.74 -10.30
CA ILE A 85 16.30 7.29 -10.09
C ILE A 85 15.68 6.59 -11.31
N GLN A 86 14.56 7.12 -11.82
CA GLN A 86 13.83 6.55 -12.95
C GLN A 86 14.68 6.62 -14.24
N ASP A 87 15.29 7.74 -14.54
CA ASP A 87 16.13 7.92 -15.75
C ASP A 87 17.35 6.99 -15.71
N THR A 88 17.93 6.77 -14.53
CA THR A 88 19.10 5.89 -14.35
C THR A 88 18.71 4.40 -14.41
N HIS A 89 17.71 4.00 -13.65
CA HIS A 89 17.42 2.59 -13.37
C HIS A 89 16.15 2.05 -14.04
N CYS A 90 15.23 2.93 -14.48
CA CYS A 90 13.92 2.57 -15.03
C CYS A 90 13.17 1.54 -14.16
N LEU A 91 13.06 1.82 -12.87
CA LEU A 91 12.42 0.93 -11.89
C LEU A 91 10.90 0.88 -12.06
N LEU A 92 10.29 2.04 -12.36
CA LEU A 92 8.85 2.23 -12.44
C LEU A 92 8.35 1.97 -13.86
N ASP A 93 7.32 1.16 -13.99
CA ASP A 93 6.52 1.07 -15.21
C ASP A 93 5.49 2.21 -15.24
N ILE A 94 4.83 2.38 -16.39
CA ILE A 94 3.87 3.47 -16.55
C ILE A 94 2.72 3.40 -15.54
N GLU A 95 2.29 2.20 -15.18
CA GLU A 95 1.23 2.01 -14.21
C GLU A 95 1.67 2.39 -12.79
N SER A 96 2.93 2.19 -12.46
CA SER A 96 3.52 2.64 -11.19
C SER A 96 3.63 4.16 -11.15
N LEU A 97 3.96 4.80 -12.27
CA LEU A 97 3.97 6.26 -12.38
C LEU A 97 2.54 6.83 -12.24
N ILE A 98 1.55 6.20 -12.87
CA ILE A 98 0.13 6.56 -12.68
C ILE A 98 -0.30 6.39 -11.22
N ALA A 99 0.19 5.35 -10.54
CA ALA A 99 -0.11 5.11 -9.13
C ALA A 99 0.52 6.16 -8.20
N ILE A 100 1.56 6.86 -8.63
CA ILE A 100 2.14 8.03 -7.95
C ILE A 100 1.28 9.27 -8.23
N ASP A 101 0.98 9.56 -9.51
CA ASP A 101 0.28 10.79 -9.89
C ASP A 101 -1.15 10.88 -9.34
N GLN A 102 -1.90 9.78 -9.35
CA GLN A 102 -3.30 9.78 -8.95
C GLN A 102 -3.55 10.32 -7.52
N PRO A 103 -2.87 9.85 -6.47
CA PRO A 103 -3.04 10.43 -5.13
C PRO A 103 -2.56 11.87 -5.04
N MET A 104 -1.45 12.23 -5.71
CA MET A 104 -0.93 13.60 -5.71
C MET A 104 -1.87 14.59 -6.39
N SER A 105 -2.63 14.15 -7.40
CA SER A 105 -3.62 14.98 -8.09
C SER A 105 -4.82 15.35 -7.21
N ALA A 106 -4.96 14.70 -6.06
CA ALA A 106 -6.00 15.04 -5.08
C ALA A 106 -5.56 16.18 -4.12
N LEU A 107 -4.26 16.51 -4.05
CA LEU A 107 -3.76 17.59 -3.21
C LEU A 107 -4.28 18.96 -3.70
N THR A 108 -4.70 19.79 -2.76
CA THR A 108 -5.26 21.15 -3.02
C THR A 108 -4.21 22.12 -3.54
N ALA A 109 -3.01 22.02 -2.96
CA ALA A 109 -1.88 22.86 -3.30
C ALA A 109 -0.61 22.02 -3.38
N LEU A 110 0.03 22.05 -4.54
CA LEU A 110 1.35 21.46 -4.75
C LEU A 110 2.35 22.63 -4.75
N THR A 111 2.78 23.04 -3.56
CA THR A 111 3.88 24.00 -3.42
C THR A 111 5.22 23.30 -3.65
N ASP A 112 6.26 24.09 -3.94
CA ASP A 112 7.62 23.54 -4.12
C ASP A 112 8.10 22.78 -2.87
N GLU A 113 7.74 23.26 -1.67
CA GLU A 113 8.06 22.59 -0.40
C GLU A 113 7.35 21.24 -0.27
N THR A 114 6.06 21.19 -0.61
CA THR A 114 5.26 19.96 -0.63
C THR A 114 5.83 18.95 -1.63
N LEU A 115 6.20 19.41 -2.83
CA LEU A 115 6.79 18.58 -3.86
C LEU A 115 8.16 18.04 -3.44
N ASP A 116 9.03 18.86 -2.84
CA ASP A 116 10.35 18.40 -2.35
C ASP A 116 10.22 17.38 -1.22
N PHE A 117 9.25 17.58 -0.33
CA PHE A 117 8.96 16.61 0.74
C PHE A 117 8.52 15.25 0.18
N ILE A 118 7.54 15.25 -0.74
CA ILE A 118 7.07 14.02 -1.41
C ILE A 118 8.21 13.35 -2.17
N ASP A 119 8.97 14.13 -2.94
CA ASP A 119 10.08 13.64 -3.77
C ASP A 119 11.16 12.98 -2.91
N THR A 120 11.50 13.58 -1.78
CA THR A 120 12.48 13.02 -0.82
C THR A 120 12.03 11.68 -0.28
N LEU A 121 10.79 11.59 0.24
CA LEU A 121 10.26 10.35 0.82
C LEU A 121 10.09 9.24 -0.22
N LEU A 122 9.75 9.59 -1.46
CA LEU A 122 9.65 8.60 -2.54
C LEU A 122 11.01 8.18 -3.06
N ALA A 123 11.99 9.07 -3.13
CA ALA A 123 13.36 8.71 -3.50
C ALA A 123 13.97 7.72 -2.50
N ASP A 124 13.78 7.95 -1.21
CA ASP A 124 14.17 7.00 -0.17
C ASP A 124 13.46 5.65 -0.31
N PHE A 125 12.16 5.67 -0.59
CA PHE A 125 11.36 4.46 -0.79
C PHE A 125 11.80 3.65 -2.02
N PHE A 126 12.29 4.32 -3.07
CA PHE A 126 12.83 3.69 -4.29
C PHE A 126 14.34 3.47 -4.25
N THR A 127 14.97 3.65 -3.11
CA THR A 127 16.39 3.34 -2.89
C THR A 127 16.52 2.03 -2.13
N PRO A 128 17.19 1.00 -2.66
CA PRO A 128 17.32 -0.29 -1.97
C PRO A 128 18.26 -0.18 -0.79
N SER A 129 17.88 -0.74 0.34
CA SER A 129 18.66 -0.79 1.59
C SER A 129 19.41 -2.11 1.78
N LYS A 130 19.18 -3.10 0.92
CA LYS A 130 19.80 -4.43 0.96
C LYS A 130 19.93 -5.03 -0.44
N PRO A 131 20.85 -6.00 -0.64
CA PRO A 131 20.96 -6.72 -1.90
C PRO A 131 19.68 -7.50 -2.22
N ASN A 132 19.30 -7.51 -3.49
CA ASN A 132 18.15 -8.28 -4.01
C ASN A 132 16.83 -8.00 -3.27
N GLN A 133 16.63 -6.75 -2.87
CA GLN A 133 15.40 -6.33 -2.18
C GLN A 133 14.20 -6.46 -3.12
N ALA A 134 13.06 -6.95 -2.63
CA ALA A 134 11.82 -6.94 -3.39
C ALA A 134 11.42 -5.50 -3.75
N PHE A 135 11.12 -5.24 -5.03
CA PHE A 135 10.60 -3.94 -5.45
C PHE A 135 9.14 -3.80 -5.01
N PRO A 136 8.72 -2.62 -4.52
CA PRO A 136 7.34 -2.42 -4.09
C PRO A 136 6.35 -2.69 -5.22
N THR A 137 5.25 -3.34 -4.90
CA THR A 137 4.13 -3.52 -5.82
C THR A 137 3.43 -2.19 -6.09
N ARG A 138 2.69 -2.11 -7.21
CA ARG A 138 1.87 -0.94 -7.55
C ARG A 138 0.93 -0.52 -6.41
N SER A 139 0.30 -1.49 -5.74
CA SER A 139 -0.59 -1.21 -4.60
C SER A 139 0.16 -0.61 -3.42
N GLN A 140 1.37 -1.09 -3.13
CA GLN A 140 2.24 -0.54 -2.08
C GLN A 140 2.72 0.88 -2.42
N ILE A 141 3.08 1.12 -3.69
CA ILE A 141 3.44 2.46 -4.17
C ILE A 141 2.26 3.41 -3.97
N ARG A 142 1.06 3.06 -4.47
CA ARG A 142 -0.15 3.88 -4.32
C ARG A 142 -0.47 4.16 -2.86
N ARG A 143 -0.37 3.15 -1.98
CA ARG A 143 -0.59 3.31 -0.54
C ARG A 143 0.42 4.29 0.06
N LYS A 144 1.72 4.10 -0.21
CA LYS A 144 2.78 4.99 0.29
C LYS A 144 2.55 6.45 -0.11
N VAL A 145 2.23 6.69 -1.39
CA VAL A 145 1.94 8.06 -1.88
C VAL A 145 0.70 8.62 -1.20
N ARG A 146 -0.37 7.82 -1.08
CA ARG A 146 -1.60 8.25 -0.40
C ARG A 146 -1.33 8.60 1.06
N ASP A 147 -0.54 7.80 1.77
CA ASP A 147 -0.20 8.05 3.16
C ASP A 147 0.61 9.36 3.30
N ILE A 148 1.58 9.60 2.41
CA ILE A 148 2.32 10.88 2.36
C ILE A 148 1.35 12.05 2.09
N CYS A 149 0.46 11.92 1.09
CA CYS A 149 -0.50 12.97 0.76
C CYS A 149 -1.45 13.27 1.93
N LYS A 150 -1.91 12.25 2.65
CA LYS A 150 -2.77 12.42 3.83
C LYS A 150 -2.08 13.19 4.96
N THR A 151 -0.76 13.07 5.12
CA THR A 151 -0.02 13.85 6.12
C THR A 151 0.17 15.32 5.74
N LEU A 152 -0.01 15.66 4.46
CA LEU A 152 0.16 17.02 3.93
C LEU A 152 -1.16 17.80 3.81
N ASP A 153 -2.26 17.10 3.64
CA ASP A 153 -3.58 17.71 3.44
C ASP A 153 -4.68 16.81 4.01
N ASP A 154 -5.15 17.15 5.20
CA ASP A 154 -6.22 16.45 5.89
C ASP A 154 -7.54 16.44 5.10
N SER A 155 -7.72 17.41 4.18
CA SER A 155 -8.92 17.51 3.35
C SER A 155 -8.98 16.45 2.22
N ILE A 156 -7.88 15.75 1.94
CA ILE A 156 -7.85 14.70 0.89
C ILE A 156 -8.79 13.55 1.22
N ALA A 157 -8.95 13.22 2.49
CA ALA A 157 -9.91 12.22 2.94
C ALA A 157 -11.37 12.61 2.60
N TYR A 158 -11.64 13.91 2.44
CA TYR A 158 -12.98 14.46 2.22
C TYR A 158 -13.30 14.84 0.78
N ARG A 159 -12.34 14.74 -0.15
CA ARG A 159 -12.53 15.18 -1.55
C ARG A 159 -13.00 14.10 -2.51
N ASP A 160 -13.53 13.01 -2.03
CA ASP A 160 -14.25 12.10 -2.91
C ASP A 160 -15.57 12.77 -3.31
N THR A 161 -15.58 13.32 -4.53
CA THR A 161 -16.77 13.96 -5.13
C THR A 161 -17.86 12.94 -5.54
N ARG A 162 -17.61 11.66 -5.26
CA ARG A 162 -18.61 10.61 -5.52
C ARG A 162 -19.76 10.75 -4.52
N PRO A 163 -20.99 10.47 -4.95
CA PRO A 163 -22.13 10.48 -4.03
C PRO A 163 -21.87 9.58 -2.85
N LYS A 164 -22.14 10.07 -1.63
CA LYS A 164 -22.15 9.24 -0.43
C LYS A 164 -23.30 8.24 -0.56
N ASP A 165 -23.09 7.05 -0.02
CA ASP A 165 -24.12 6.02 0.12
C ASP A 165 -24.78 5.64 -1.22
N THR A 166 -24.03 5.06 -2.14
CA THR A 166 -24.57 4.52 -3.40
C THR A 166 -24.63 2.99 -3.38
N TYR A 167 -25.70 2.45 -3.95
CA TYR A 167 -25.87 1.03 -4.17
C TYR A 167 -25.98 0.75 -5.66
N ARG A 168 -25.22 -0.22 -6.13
CA ARG A 168 -25.28 -0.69 -7.52
C ARG A 168 -25.41 -2.21 -7.57
N PHE A 169 -26.37 -2.67 -8.35
CA PHE A 169 -26.51 -4.08 -8.70
C PHE A 169 -26.22 -4.26 -10.19
N SER A 170 -25.47 -5.29 -10.54
CA SER A 170 -25.24 -5.72 -11.92
C SER A 170 -25.22 -7.24 -12.00
N SER A 171 -25.63 -7.79 -13.15
CA SER A 171 -25.67 -9.23 -13.40
C SER A 171 -25.34 -9.52 -14.87
N ASN A 172 -24.68 -10.65 -15.11
CA ASN A 172 -24.42 -11.18 -16.46
C ASN A 172 -25.22 -12.46 -16.78
N GLY A 173 -26.24 -12.78 -15.98
CA GLY A 173 -27.05 -13.98 -16.12
C GLY A 173 -26.51 -15.24 -15.41
N THR A 174 -25.22 -15.24 -15.03
CA THR A 174 -24.58 -16.32 -14.29
C THR A 174 -24.13 -15.88 -12.90
N SER A 175 -23.64 -14.66 -12.80
CA SER A 175 -23.15 -14.05 -11.59
C SER A 175 -23.76 -12.66 -11.39
N ALA A 176 -23.89 -12.24 -10.15
CA ALA A 176 -24.34 -10.90 -9.78
C ALA A 176 -23.30 -10.22 -8.91
N TRP A 177 -23.19 -8.91 -9.03
CA TRP A 177 -22.34 -8.05 -8.23
C TRP A 177 -23.18 -7.04 -7.48
N LEU A 178 -22.93 -6.95 -6.18
CA LEU A 178 -23.47 -5.88 -5.34
C LEU A 178 -22.29 -4.98 -4.95
N GLU A 179 -22.40 -3.71 -5.28
CA GLU A 179 -21.42 -2.68 -4.92
C GLU A 179 -22.12 -1.68 -4.01
N LEU A 180 -21.60 -1.53 -2.79
CA LEU A 180 -22.05 -0.54 -1.82
C LEU A 180 -20.92 0.46 -1.61
N GLN A 181 -21.17 1.73 -1.92
CA GLN A 181 -20.28 2.81 -1.59
C GLN A 181 -20.88 3.61 -0.44
N VAL A 182 -20.15 3.73 0.64
CA VAL A 182 -20.54 4.45 1.87
C VAL A 182 -19.40 5.36 2.31
N GLU A 183 -19.69 6.22 3.26
CA GLU A 183 -18.65 7.02 3.94
C GLU A 183 -17.59 6.10 4.56
N GLU A 184 -16.31 6.55 4.61
CA GLU A 184 -15.17 5.72 5.01
C GLU A 184 -15.37 5.10 6.40
N ASP A 185 -15.81 5.89 7.40
CA ASP A 185 -16.06 5.40 8.77
C ASP A 185 -17.16 4.32 8.82
N THR A 186 -18.19 4.45 8.01
CA THR A 186 -19.25 3.45 7.87
C THR A 186 -18.70 2.19 7.19
N GLY A 187 -17.91 2.36 6.13
CA GLY A 187 -17.27 1.24 5.42
C GLY A 187 -16.35 0.44 6.34
N MET A 188 -15.52 1.11 7.14
CA MET A 188 -14.65 0.46 8.13
C MET A 188 -15.43 -0.37 9.15
N LYS A 189 -16.53 0.18 9.67
CA LYS A 189 -17.39 -0.53 10.63
C LYS A 189 -18.05 -1.75 10.00
N LEU A 190 -18.55 -1.61 8.77
CA LEU A 190 -19.16 -2.73 8.05
C LEU A 190 -18.16 -3.84 7.73
N ASP A 191 -16.94 -3.48 7.27
CA ASP A 191 -15.91 -4.46 6.98
C ASP A 191 -15.46 -5.23 8.23
N ALA A 192 -15.14 -4.51 9.33
CA ALA A 192 -14.79 -5.13 10.60
C ALA A 192 -15.92 -6.03 11.14
N PHE A 193 -17.16 -5.60 10.99
CA PHE A 193 -18.35 -6.34 11.36
C PHE A 193 -18.50 -7.66 10.58
N ILE A 194 -18.32 -7.62 9.26
CA ILE A 194 -18.39 -8.80 8.41
C ILE A 194 -17.28 -9.80 8.76
N HIS A 195 -16.04 -9.31 8.91
CA HIS A 195 -14.90 -10.15 9.27
C HIS A 195 -15.03 -10.79 10.66
N GLN A 196 -15.50 -10.04 11.65
CA GLN A 196 -15.74 -10.59 13.01
C GLN A 196 -16.86 -11.62 13.00
N THR A 197 -17.91 -11.41 12.20
CA THR A 197 -18.98 -12.38 12.02
C THR A 197 -18.45 -13.66 11.36
N ALA A 198 -17.69 -13.55 10.29
CA ALA A 198 -17.10 -14.67 9.59
C ALA A 198 -16.20 -15.51 10.51
N ALA A 199 -15.36 -14.85 11.32
CA ALA A 199 -14.49 -15.52 12.27
C ALA A 199 -15.25 -16.21 13.40
N LYS A 200 -16.33 -15.59 13.92
CA LYS A 200 -17.16 -16.16 14.99
C LYS A 200 -17.92 -17.40 14.54
N GLU A 201 -18.47 -17.37 13.33
CA GLU A 201 -19.29 -18.45 12.79
C GLU A 201 -18.46 -19.50 12.02
N ASP A 202 -17.11 -19.33 11.92
CA ASP A 202 -16.16 -20.19 11.18
C ASP A 202 -16.58 -20.41 9.71
N ILE A 203 -16.96 -19.30 9.04
CA ILE A 203 -17.39 -19.28 7.64
C ILE A 203 -16.55 -18.29 6.82
N THR A 204 -16.69 -18.36 5.51
CA THR A 204 -16.03 -17.37 4.62
C THR A 204 -16.67 -15.98 4.75
N VAL A 205 -15.90 -14.95 4.43
CA VAL A 205 -16.39 -13.55 4.43
C VAL A 205 -17.59 -13.39 3.50
N ALA A 206 -17.58 -14.05 2.33
CA ALA A 206 -18.69 -14.02 1.39
C ALA A 206 -19.97 -14.67 1.97
N GLU A 207 -19.83 -15.82 2.63
CA GLU A 207 -20.96 -16.48 3.31
C GLU A 207 -21.50 -15.64 4.46
N ALA A 208 -20.62 -14.96 5.21
CA ALA A 208 -21.02 -14.05 6.27
C ALA A 208 -21.87 -12.90 5.72
N VAL A 209 -21.46 -12.27 4.61
CA VAL A 209 -22.26 -11.23 3.94
C VAL A 209 -23.62 -11.77 3.51
N ILE A 210 -23.66 -12.93 2.85
CA ILE A 210 -24.92 -13.53 2.39
C ILE A 210 -25.86 -13.80 3.57
N LYS A 211 -25.36 -14.47 4.61
CA LYS A 211 -26.16 -14.86 5.77
C LYS A 211 -26.64 -13.67 6.62
N LEU A 212 -25.81 -12.61 6.71
CA LEU A 212 -26.22 -11.35 7.36
C LEU A 212 -27.35 -10.67 6.59
N LEU A 213 -27.22 -10.58 5.26
CA LEU A 213 -28.21 -9.94 4.40
C LEU A 213 -29.52 -10.76 4.28
N SER A 214 -29.44 -12.07 4.34
CA SER A 214 -30.63 -12.95 4.34
C SER A 214 -31.30 -13.04 5.72
N GLY A 215 -30.67 -12.54 6.78
CA GLY A 215 -31.19 -12.63 8.16
C GLY A 215 -31.04 -14.00 8.81
N GLU A 216 -30.21 -14.88 8.22
CA GLU A 216 -29.93 -16.21 8.78
C GLU A 216 -29.08 -16.15 10.04
N ILE A 217 -28.21 -15.14 10.15
CA ILE A 217 -27.40 -14.88 11.35
C ILE A 217 -27.62 -13.45 11.84
N GLN A 218 -27.52 -13.30 13.15
CA GLN A 218 -27.63 -11.98 13.78
C GLN A 218 -26.25 -11.34 13.92
N PRO A 219 -26.16 -10.03 13.72
CA PRO A 219 -24.94 -9.29 13.91
C PRO A 219 -24.38 -9.41 15.34
N PRO A 220 -23.04 -9.36 15.53
CA PRO A 220 -22.47 -9.24 16.86
C PRO A 220 -22.91 -7.93 17.53
N ALA A 221 -23.16 -7.99 18.83
CA ALA A 221 -23.61 -6.83 19.59
C ALA A 221 -22.57 -5.71 19.68
N THR A 222 -21.30 -6.02 19.46
CA THR A 222 -20.18 -5.08 19.57
C THR A 222 -19.16 -5.37 18.47
N VAL A 223 -18.73 -4.32 17.77
CA VAL A 223 -17.61 -4.35 16.80
C VAL A 223 -16.42 -3.68 17.44
N VAL A 224 -15.26 -4.36 17.40
CA VAL A 224 -14.01 -3.84 17.95
C VAL A 224 -13.10 -3.42 16.80
N LEU A 225 -12.73 -2.14 16.79
CA LEU A 225 -11.69 -1.58 15.90
C LEU A 225 -10.45 -1.28 16.73
N HIS A 226 -9.30 -1.81 16.30
CA HIS A 226 -8.03 -1.48 16.93
C HIS A 226 -7.38 -0.33 16.18
N THR A 227 -6.96 0.68 16.95
CA THR A 227 -6.27 1.84 16.46
C THR A 227 -4.94 1.99 17.20
N TYR A 228 -3.93 2.52 16.54
CA TYR A 228 -2.59 2.69 17.09
C TYR A 228 -2.11 4.11 16.84
N GLN A 229 -1.54 4.71 17.87
CA GLN A 229 -1.03 6.08 17.83
C GLN A 229 0.32 6.13 18.57
N ALA A 230 1.27 6.95 18.11
CA ALA A 230 2.51 7.19 18.84
C ALA A 230 2.18 7.99 20.12
N CYS A 231 2.63 7.48 21.27
CA CYS A 231 2.33 8.10 22.56
C CYS A 231 3.32 9.23 22.93
N ASP A 232 4.41 9.36 22.21
CA ASP A 232 5.48 10.34 22.40
C ASP A 232 5.42 11.53 21.43
N ILE A 233 4.41 11.58 20.57
CA ILE A 233 4.18 12.64 19.59
C ILE A 233 2.81 13.24 19.84
N GLU A 234 2.76 14.54 20.10
CA GLU A 234 1.51 15.28 20.23
C GLU A 234 0.81 15.31 18.87
N ASP A 235 -0.52 15.10 18.85
CA ASP A 235 -1.34 15.03 17.63
C ASP A 235 -0.85 13.97 16.60
N ALA A 236 -0.21 12.90 17.06
CA ALA A 236 0.24 11.84 16.18
C ALA A 236 -0.92 11.26 15.37
N PRO A 237 -0.71 11.00 14.07
CA PRO A 237 -1.73 10.35 13.24
C PRO A 237 -2.08 8.97 13.79
N THR A 238 -3.34 8.60 13.63
CA THR A 238 -3.87 7.30 14.08
C THR A 238 -3.75 6.27 12.95
N PHE A 239 -3.10 5.15 13.22
CA PHE A 239 -3.16 3.99 12.33
C PHE A 239 -4.36 3.13 12.70
N ILE A 240 -5.21 2.84 11.72
CA ILE A 240 -6.39 1.99 11.88
C ILE A 240 -6.10 0.65 11.23
N GLU A 241 -6.23 -0.41 11.99
CA GLU A 241 -5.99 -1.78 11.54
C GLU A 241 -6.83 -2.09 10.30
N GLY A 242 -6.18 -2.51 9.20
CA GLY A 242 -6.83 -2.81 7.93
C GLY A 242 -7.08 -1.60 7.00
N PHE A 243 -7.07 -0.37 7.52
CA PHE A 243 -7.47 0.83 6.78
C PHE A 243 -6.35 1.84 6.56
N GLY A 244 -5.27 1.79 7.38
CA GLY A 244 -4.11 2.66 7.23
C GLY A 244 -4.13 3.90 8.13
N TRP A 245 -3.38 4.93 7.75
CA TRP A 245 -3.19 6.14 8.54
C TRP A 245 -4.31 7.16 8.36
N ARG A 246 -4.70 7.77 9.45
CA ARG A 246 -5.65 8.88 9.52
C ARG A 246 -5.04 10.02 10.35
N ALA A 247 -5.15 11.27 9.86
CA ALA A 247 -4.63 12.44 10.58
C ALA A 247 -5.49 12.76 11.83
N GLU A 248 -6.81 12.63 11.72
CA GLU A 248 -7.70 12.90 12.85
C GLU A 248 -7.72 11.74 13.84
N PRO A 249 -7.66 12.03 15.15
CA PRO A 249 -7.83 11.01 16.17
C PRO A 249 -9.24 10.43 16.10
N MET A 250 -9.35 9.10 16.16
CA MET A 250 -10.65 8.46 16.30
C MET A 250 -11.11 8.48 17.78
N PRO A 251 -12.42 8.65 18.04
CA PRO A 251 -12.95 8.42 19.37
C PRO A 251 -12.61 6.99 19.82
N HIS A 252 -12.13 6.85 21.05
CA HIS A 252 -11.76 5.56 21.61
C HIS A 252 -12.40 5.36 22.99
N ASP A 253 -12.88 4.15 23.24
CA ASP A 253 -13.45 3.78 24.53
C ASP A 253 -12.38 3.38 25.54
N LYS A 254 -11.25 2.86 25.06
CA LYS A 254 -10.13 2.39 25.88
C LYS A 254 -8.80 2.67 25.19
N MET A 255 -7.88 3.25 25.96
CA MET A 255 -6.46 3.39 25.58
C MET A 255 -5.56 2.49 26.43
N ARG A 256 -4.49 1.99 25.85
CA ARG A 256 -3.46 1.23 26.55
C ARG A 256 -2.10 1.49 25.93
N ASP A 257 -1.10 1.80 26.77
CA ASP A 257 0.28 1.85 26.35
C ASP A 257 0.80 0.40 26.18
N LEU A 258 1.20 0.08 24.95
CA LEU A 258 1.74 -1.25 24.60
C LEU A 258 3.26 -1.32 24.79
N THR A 259 3.94 -0.19 24.95
CA THR A 259 5.42 -0.14 25.02
C THR A 259 5.93 -0.58 26.39
N GLU A 260 5.16 -0.38 27.46
CA GLU A 260 5.53 -0.76 28.83
C GLU A 260 5.52 -2.27 29.08
N GLU A 261 4.88 -3.06 28.21
CA GLU A 261 4.65 -4.49 28.40
C GLU A 261 5.50 -5.39 27.48
N ILE A 262 6.60 -4.87 26.93
CA ILE A 262 7.49 -5.63 26.04
C ILE A 262 8.36 -6.57 26.87
N LYS A 263 7.83 -7.76 27.18
CA LYS A 263 8.59 -8.86 27.78
C LYS A 263 8.60 -10.05 26.83
N GLU A 264 9.70 -10.79 26.85
CA GLU A 264 9.78 -12.10 26.20
C GLU A 264 8.76 -13.05 26.82
N ALA A 265 8.04 -13.81 25.99
CA ALA A 265 7.13 -14.85 26.48
C ALA A 265 7.88 -16.18 26.61
N ASP A 266 7.62 -16.91 27.69
CA ASP A 266 8.26 -18.20 27.98
C ASP A 266 7.86 -19.32 27.00
N GLY A 267 6.81 -19.13 26.18
CA GLY A 267 6.26 -20.14 25.28
C GLY A 267 6.26 -19.72 23.80
N TYR A 268 5.90 -20.66 22.94
CA TYR A 268 5.78 -20.44 21.51
C TYR A 268 4.74 -19.37 21.14
N GLN A 269 3.61 -19.36 21.84
CA GLN A 269 2.49 -18.45 21.51
C GLN A 269 2.65 -17.11 22.24
N PRO A 270 2.69 -15.99 21.50
CA PRO A 270 2.71 -14.67 22.10
C PRO A 270 1.34 -14.34 22.72
N GLY A 271 1.36 -13.62 23.83
CA GLY A 271 0.16 -13.07 24.43
C GLY A 271 -0.52 -12.04 23.54
N ILE A 272 -1.81 -11.77 23.82
CA ILE A 272 -2.66 -10.88 23.01
C ILE A 272 -2.06 -9.48 22.86
N ILE A 273 -1.42 -8.93 23.91
CA ILE A 273 -0.79 -7.61 23.89
C ILE A 273 0.40 -7.58 22.94
N MET A 274 1.26 -8.59 23.01
CA MET A 274 2.41 -8.71 22.10
C MET A 274 1.94 -8.86 20.66
N ARG A 275 0.88 -9.63 20.42
CA ARG A 275 0.26 -9.74 19.09
C ARG A 275 -0.20 -8.37 18.59
N LYS A 276 -0.94 -7.62 19.40
CA LYS A 276 -1.44 -6.28 19.03
C LYS A 276 -0.32 -5.28 18.79
N LEU A 277 0.76 -5.32 19.57
CA LEU A 277 1.94 -4.49 19.33
C LEU A 277 2.57 -4.78 17.97
N VAL A 278 2.71 -6.06 17.60
CA VAL A 278 3.29 -6.45 16.31
C VAL A 278 2.33 -6.13 15.17
N GLU A 279 1.01 -6.26 15.36
CA GLU A 279 -0.01 -5.83 14.40
C GLU A 279 0.10 -4.33 14.07
N GLY A 280 0.17 -3.48 15.09
CA GLY A 280 0.32 -2.03 14.92
C GLY A 280 1.64 -1.65 14.23
N ARG A 281 2.74 -2.33 14.59
CA ARG A 281 4.05 -2.12 13.96
C ARG A 281 4.09 -2.53 12.49
N ASP A 282 3.54 -3.69 12.15
CA ASP A 282 3.62 -4.27 10.81
C ASP A 282 2.54 -3.75 9.87
N GLY A 283 1.34 -3.52 10.36
CA GLY A 283 0.18 -3.03 9.61
C GLY A 283 -0.31 -4.02 8.54
N THR A 284 0.61 -4.66 7.82
CA THR A 284 0.35 -5.63 6.75
C THR A 284 1.34 -6.78 6.82
N CYS A 285 1.05 -7.87 6.11
CA CYS A 285 1.96 -8.97 5.89
C CYS A 285 3.37 -8.48 5.50
N ARG A 286 4.41 -9.03 6.12
CA ARG A 286 5.81 -8.63 5.89
C ARG A 286 6.46 -9.35 4.71
N VAL A 287 5.75 -10.24 4.05
CA VAL A 287 6.21 -10.87 2.81
C VAL A 287 6.24 -9.83 1.70
N GLY A 288 7.36 -9.71 1.02
CA GLY A 288 7.55 -8.72 -0.03
C GLY A 288 6.51 -8.85 -1.14
N GLY A 289 5.81 -7.76 -1.42
CA GLY A 289 4.75 -7.72 -2.43
C GLY A 289 3.35 -8.07 -1.94
N CYS A 290 3.19 -8.56 -0.70
CA CYS A 290 1.90 -8.85 -0.11
C CYS A 290 1.32 -7.59 0.56
N GLY A 291 0.04 -7.32 0.34
CA GLY A 291 -0.70 -6.22 0.97
C GLY A 291 -1.75 -6.70 1.97
N GLU A 292 -1.77 -8.00 2.30
CA GLU A 292 -2.73 -8.57 3.25
C GLU A 292 -2.62 -7.88 4.61
N PRO A 293 -3.73 -7.42 5.22
CA PRO A 293 -3.71 -6.83 6.56
C PRO A 293 -3.10 -7.77 7.60
N ALA A 294 -2.35 -7.21 8.58
CA ALA A 294 -1.69 -7.99 9.62
C ALA A 294 -2.70 -8.82 10.45
N PHE A 295 -3.88 -8.26 10.73
CA PHE A 295 -4.91 -8.95 11.53
C PHE A 295 -5.52 -10.17 10.81
N LEU A 296 -5.46 -10.24 9.48
CA LEU A 296 -5.85 -11.40 8.67
C LEU A 296 -4.70 -12.37 8.43
N SER A 297 -3.50 -12.01 8.87
CA SER A 297 -2.27 -12.78 8.68
C SER A 297 -1.92 -13.60 9.94
N GLN A 298 -1.01 -14.56 9.78
CA GLN A 298 -0.50 -15.34 10.91
C GLN A 298 0.75 -14.66 11.49
N LEU A 299 0.87 -14.69 12.81
CA LEU A 299 2.06 -14.23 13.50
C LEU A 299 3.08 -15.37 13.57
N ASP A 300 4.28 -15.09 13.06
CA ASP A 300 5.34 -16.10 12.95
C ASP A 300 6.69 -15.59 13.45
N HIS A 301 7.60 -16.54 13.78
CA HIS A 301 8.94 -16.25 14.24
C HIS A 301 9.90 -16.08 13.06
N ARG A 302 10.64 -14.97 13.00
CA ARG A 302 11.70 -14.74 12.00
C ARG A 302 12.87 -15.71 12.15
N HIS A 303 13.26 -15.99 13.38
CA HIS A 303 14.13 -17.08 13.75
C HIS A 303 13.29 -18.12 14.44
N ASN A 304 13.31 -19.35 13.91
CA ASN A 304 12.40 -20.41 14.31
C ASN A 304 12.47 -20.68 15.83
N TRP A 305 11.34 -20.74 16.50
CA TRP A 305 11.25 -21.00 17.93
C TRP A 305 11.89 -22.36 18.31
N ALA A 306 11.71 -23.40 17.48
CA ALA A 306 12.32 -24.71 17.67
C ALA A 306 13.85 -24.71 17.61
N GLU A 307 14.44 -23.66 17.03
CA GLU A 307 15.88 -23.41 16.92
C GLU A 307 16.38 -22.40 17.94
N GLY A 308 15.56 -22.07 18.95
CA GLY A 308 15.90 -21.15 20.03
C GLY A 308 15.55 -19.70 19.77
N GLY A 309 14.75 -19.41 18.74
CA GLY A 309 14.25 -18.06 18.48
C GLY A 309 13.27 -17.60 19.56
N PRO A 310 13.45 -16.41 20.18
CA PRO A 310 12.63 -15.93 21.27
C PRO A 310 11.24 -15.52 20.80
N THR A 311 10.21 -15.75 21.64
CA THR A 311 8.88 -15.16 21.44
C THR A 311 8.88 -13.72 21.96
N HIS A 312 9.39 -12.81 21.14
CA HIS A 312 9.57 -11.40 21.45
C HIS A 312 9.18 -10.55 20.21
N PRO A 313 8.62 -9.33 20.35
CA PRO A 313 8.18 -8.51 19.20
C PRO A 313 9.25 -8.34 18.12
N LYS A 314 10.53 -8.23 18.47
CA LYS A 314 11.64 -8.11 17.52
C LYS A 314 11.84 -9.36 16.65
N ASN A 315 11.43 -10.53 17.12
CA ASN A 315 11.55 -11.81 16.40
C ASN A 315 10.23 -12.26 15.74
N LEU A 316 9.13 -11.56 15.99
CA LEU A 316 7.81 -11.88 15.44
C LEU A 316 7.47 -10.98 14.24
N VAL A 317 6.80 -11.55 13.24
CA VAL A 317 6.30 -10.83 12.05
C VAL A 317 4.98 -11.43 11.59
N PHE A 318 4.14 -10.62 10.94
CA PHE A 318 2.94 -11.13 10.29
C PHE A 318 3.25 -11.62 8.88
N ALA A 319 2.84 -12.86 8.57
CA ALA A 319 2.91 -13.47 7.25
C ALA A 319 1.53 -14.02 6.84
N CYS A 320 1.10 -13.79 5.60
CA CYS A 320 -0.18 -14.30 5.11
C CYS A 320 -0.15 -15.81 4.88
N ARG A 321 -1.33 -16.44 4.87
CA ARG A 321 -1.47 -17.89 4.66
C ARG A 321 -0.97 -18.37 3.29
N SER A 322 -0.87 -17.49 2.31
CA SER A 322 -0.38 -17.83 0.97
C SER A 322 1.14 -18.08 0.91
N TRP A 323 1.84 -17.84 2.00
CA TRP A 323 3.30 -18.02 2.10
C TRP A 323 3.73 -19.41 2.61
N TRP A 324 2.82 -20.17 3.18
CA TRP A 324 3.07 -21.52 3.73
C TRP A 324 2.93 -22.63 2.70
#